data_fc71727bb87e83e8dd3f69ac1a01698e
#
_entry.id   fc71727bb87e83e8dd3f69ac1a01698e
#
_cell.length_a   1.000
_cell.length_b   1.000
_cell.length_c   1.000
_cell.angle_alpha   90.00
_cell.angle_beta   90.00
_cell.angle_gamma   90.00
#
_symmetry.space_group_name_H-M   'P 1'
#
loop_
_entity.id
_entity.type
_entity.pdbx_description
1 polymer ?
#
loop_
_entity_poly.entity_id
_entity_poly.type
_entity_poly.pdbx_seq_one_letter_code
_entity_poly.pdbx_strand_id
1 'polypeptide(L)'
;RLLSSLLNAFFFSLQAQLKSLQRRAISCLVLAAESNEEDEVIPSVKMLAAQGGCKRPPAEILRMERIILDKLHWGLYTATPMDFLNIFHAMVMSNGPQLRPGLPQRNPSRQVAFLTKQLQHCMACHQLVQFKGSTLVLVIITLELERLTPAWLPAITDLLKKAQVGI
;
A
#
# COMPACT_ATOMS: atom_id res chain seq x y z
N ARG A 1 1.92 2.37 -6.09
CA ARG A 1 1.49 1.94 -4.73
C ARG A 1 0.60 2.99 -4.07
N LEU A 2 1.02 4.25 -4.02
CA LEU A 2 0.21 5.37 -3.54
C LEU A 2 -1.07 5.51 -4.39
N LEU A 3 -0.96 5.33 -5.71
CA LEU A 3 -2.09 5.38 -6.62
C LEU A 3 -3.18 4.36 -6.26
N SER A 4 -2.81 3.12 -5.94
CA SER A 4 -3.78 2.08 -5.55
C SER A 4 -4.47 2.44 -4.24
N SER A 5 -3.71 2.97 -3.26
CA SER A 5 -4.27 3.41 -1.98
C SER A 5 -5.21 4.60 -2.14
N LEU A 6 -4.81 5.59 -2.93
CA LEU A 6 -5.65 6.77 -3.25
C LEU A 6 -6.91 6.38 -4.01
N LEU A 7 -6.80 5.51 -5.01
CA LEU A 7 -7.94 4.99 -5.76
C LEU A 7 -8.90 4.24 -4.84
N ASN A 8 -8.41 3.34 -4.00
CA ASN A 8 -9.25 2.57 -3.09
C ASN A 8 -9.96 3.48 -2.08
N ALA A 9 -9.24 4.39 -1.40
CA ALA A 9 -9.84 5.34 -0.48
C ALA A 9 -10.93 6.18 -1.15
N PHE A 10 -10.68 6.59 -2.40
CA PHE A 10 -11.61 7.39 -3.18
C PHE A 10 -12.84 6.60 -3.65
N PHE A 11 -12.68 5.34 -4.07
CA PHE A 11 -13.80 4.47 -4.45
C PHE A 11 -14.72 4.16 -3.28
N PHE A 12 -14.18 3.97 -2.08
CA PHE A 12 -14.98 3.76 -0.88
C PHE A 12 -15.76 5.00 -0.44
N SER A 13 -15.25 6.22 -0.74
CA SER A 13 -15.88 7.47 -0.31
C SER A 13 -16.92 8.03 -1.28
N LEU A 14 -16.96 7.54 -2.53
CA LEU A 14 -17.85 8.03 -3.58
C LEU A 14 -18.44 6.87 -4.39
N GLN A 15 -19.77 6.79 -4.44
CA GLN A 15 -20.47 5.95 -5.41
C GLN A 15 -20.12 6.42 -6.83
N ALA A 16 -19.12 5.75 -7.42
CA ALA A 16 -18.53 6.18 -8.67
C ALA A 16 -19.38 5.73 -9.86
N GLN A 17 -20.04 6.65 -10.54
CA GLN A 17 -20.61 6.37 -11.85
C GLN A 17 -19.47 6.05 -12.85
N LEU A 18 -19.64 4.97 -13.64
CA LEU A 18 -18.66 4.51 -14.66
C LEU A 18 -18.19 5.63 -15.61
N LYS A 19 -19.08 6.55 -15.97
CA LYS A 19 -18.77 7.71 -16.86
C LYS A 19 -17.73 8.69 -16.28
N SER A 20 -17.54 8.69 -14.97
CA SER A 20 -16.56 9.58 -14.31
C SER A 20 -15.27 8.84 -13.89
N LEU A 21 -15.21 7.53 -14.09
CA LEU A 21 -14.11 6.68 -13.64
C LEU A 21 -12.77 7.09 -14.25
N GLN A 22 -12.73 7.27 -15.57
CA GLN A 22 -11.51 7.63 -16.29
C GLN A 22 -10.93 8.97 -15.81
N ARG A 23 -11.77 9.98 -15.63
CA ARG A 23 -11.35 11.29 -15.13
C ARG A 23 -10.77 11.18 -13.71
N ARG A 24 -11.42 10.40 -12.83
CA ARG A 24 -10.94 10.16 -11.46
C ARG A 24 -9.61 9.42 -11.45
N ALA A 25 -9.47 8.38 -12.27
CA ALA A 25 -8.24 7.62 -12.37
C ALA A 25 -7.06 8.50 -12.80
N ILE A 26 -7.26 9.38 -13.78
CA ILE A 26 -6.22 10.32 -14.23
C ILE A 26 -5.90 11.34 -13.15
N SER A 27 -6.90 11.92 -12.46
CA SER A 27 -6.64 12.84 -11.34
C SER A 27 -5.86 12.16 -10.21
N CYS A 28 -6.17 10.91 -9.87
CA CYS A 28 -5.37 10.14 -8.89
C CYS A 28 -3.96 9.86 -9.38
N LEU A 29 -3.76 9.64 -10.69
CA LEU A 29 -2.42 9.45 -11.27
C LEU A 29 -1.60 10.75 -11.19
N VAL A 30 -2.21 11.90 -11.48
CA VAL A 30 -1.58 13.22 -11.32
C VAL A 30 -1.13 13.42 -9.88
N LEU A 31 -2.04 13.24 -8.91
CA LEU A 31 -1.72 13.37 -7.48
C LEU A 31 -0.62 12.41 -7.04
N ALA A 32 -0.63 11.18 -7.54
CA ALA A 32 0.41 10.21 -7.21
C ALA A 32 1.76 10.60 -7.80
N ALA A 33 1.81 11.16 -9.01
CA ALA A 33 3.04 11.67 -9.62
C ALA A 33 3.58 12.85 -8.81
N GLU A 34 2.74 13.85 -8.51
CA GLU A 34 3.12 15.01 -7.73
C GLU A 34 3.59 14.70 -6.30
N SER A 35 3.07 13.60 -5.71
CA SER A 35 3.42 13.20 -4.33
C SER A 35 4.67 12.34 -4.23
N ASN A 36 5.13 11.71 -5.30
CA ASN A 36 6.22 10.71 -5.25
C ASN A 36 7.50 11.15 -5.96
N GLU A 37 7.45 12.17 -6.80
CA GLU A 37 8.62 12.55 -7.57
C GLU A 37 9.37 13.68 -6.87
N GLU A 38 10.54 13.35 -6.36
CA GLU A 38 11.57 14.31 -6.00
C GLU A 38 12.19 14.85 -7.31
N ASP A 39 11.76 16.03 -7.76
CA ASP A 39 12.38 16.89 -8.78
C ASP A 39 12.55 16.34 -10.23
N GLU A 40 12.12 15.14 -10.58
CA GLU A 40 12.14 14.71 -11.99
C GLU A 40 10.81 14.96 -12.68
N VAL A 41 10.92 15.39 -13.93
CA VAL A 41 9.88 15.87 -14.86
C VAL A 41 8.50 15.22 -14.64
N ILE A 42 7.68 15.87 -13.79
CA ILE A 42 6.28 15.47 -13.62
C ILE A 42 5.58 15.60 -14.98
N PRO A 43 5.02 14.52 -15.55
CA PRO A 43 4.32 14.60 -16.81
C PRO A 43 3.16 15.58 -16.71
N SER A 44 3.04 16.51 -17.65
CA SER A 44 1.95 17.48 -17.62
C SER A 44 0.58 16.78 -17.59
N VAL A 45 -0.39 17.36 -16.87
CA VAL A 45 -1.78 16.85 -16.81
C VAL A 45 -2.34 16.56 -18.20
N LYS A 46 -1.97 17.41 -19.19
CA LYS A 46 -2.37 17.25 -20.59
C LYS A 46 -1.78 15.98 -21.21
N MET A 47 -0.55 15.67 -20.90
CA MET A 47 0.13 14.45 -21.41
C MET A 47 -0.47 13.19 -20.78
N LEU A 48 -0.66 13.18 -19.48
CA LEU A 48 -1.30 12.05 -18.76
C LEU A 48 -2.74 11.82 -19.23
N ALA A 49 -3.49 12.90 -19.49
CA ALA A 49 -4.84 12.81 -20.03
C ALA A 49 -4.83 12.20 -21.45
N ALA A 50 -3.90 12.61 -22.30
CA ALA A 50 -3.78 12.08 -23.65
C ALA A 50 -3.39 10.59 -23.64
N GLN A 51 -2.41 10.19 -22.84
CA GLN A 51 -2.00 8.80 -22.69
C GLN A 51 -3.11 7.91 -22.11
N GLY A 52 -3.88 8.43 -21.15
CA GLY A 52 -5.04 7.75 -20.60
C GLY A 52 -6.29 7.76 -21.47
N GLY A 53 -6.22 8.31 -22.69
CA GLY A 53 -7.35 8.40 -23.61
C GLY A 53 -8.49 9.31 -23.09
N CYS A 54 -8.23 10.19 -22.14
CA CYS A 54 -9.23 11.09 -21.58
C CYS A 54 -9.42 12.31 -22.49
N LYS A 55 -10.61 12.42 -23.06
CA LYS A 55 -10.99 13.55 -23.94
C LYS A 55 -11.44 14.79 -23.16
N ARG A 56 -11.27 14.82 -21.85
CA ARG A 56 -11.70 15.94 -21.01
C ARG A 56 -10.63 17.03 -20.94
N PRO A 57 -11.02 18.30 -20.85
CA PRO A 57 -10.07 19.39 -20.70
C PRO A 57 -9.30 19.27 -19.37
N PRO A 58 -8.01 19.68 -19.34
CA PRO A 58 -7.17 19.63 -18.15
C PRO A 58 -7.80 20.29 -16.91
N ALA A 59 -8.56 21.37 -17.11
CA ALA A 59 -9.26 22.08 -16.04
C ALA A 59 -10.27 21.18 -15.28
N GLU A 60 -10.92 20.24 -15.96
CA GLU A 60 -11.82 19.28 -15.30
C GLU A 60 -11.05 18.24 -14.48
N ILE A 61 -9.86 17.86 -14.91
CA ILE A 61 -8.98 16.95 -14.20
C ILE A 61 -8.48 17.61 -12.92
N LEU A 62 -7.97 18.85 -13.01
CA LEU A 62 -7.52 19.63 -11.84
C LEU A 62 -8.67 19.93 -10.87
N ARG A 63 -9.88 20.18 -11.38
CA ARG A 63 -11.07 20.32 -10.51
C ARG A 63 -11.38 19.02 -9.76
N MET A 64 -11.27 17.87 -10.43
CA MET A 64 -11.48 16.57 -9.81
C MET A 64 -10.40 16.24 -8.77
N GLU A 65 -9.15 16.58 -9.04
CA GLU A 65 -8.02 16.50 -8.12
C GLU A 65 -8.33 17.23 -6.80
N ARG A 66 -8.77 18.50 -6.88
CA ARG A 66 -9.16 19.26 -5.68
C ARG A 66 -10.29 18.58 -4.90
N ILE A 67 -11.29 18.01 -5.58
CA ILE A 67 -12.37 17.26 -4.93
C ILE A 67 -11.80 16.02 -4.22
N ILE A 68 -10.83 15.35 -4.83
CA ILE A 68 -10.16 14.19 -4.23
C ILE A 68 -9.38 14.62 -2.97
N LEU A 69 -8.59 15.69 -3.07
CA LEU A 69 -7.83 16.24 -1.93
C LEU A 69 -8.74 16.63 -0.76
N ASP A 70 -9.84 17.31 -1.04
CA ASP A 70 -10.81 17.70 -0.01
C ASP A 70 -11.44 16.47 0.67
N LYS A 71 -11.76 15.41 -0.11
CA LYS A 71 -12.29 14.16 0.44
C LYS A 71 -11.27 13.36 1.25
N LEU A 72 -10.00 13.47 0.92
CA LEU A 72 -8.89 12.87 1.65
C LEU A 72 -8.41 13.77 2.80
N HIS A 73 -9.09 14.90 3.04
CA HIS A 73 -8.68 15.90 4.03
C HIS A 73 -7.21 16.32 3.86
N TRP A 74 -6.73 16.39 2.63
CA TRP A 74 -5.33 16.68 2.26
C TRP A 74 -4.30 15.70 2.82
N GLY A 75 -4.76 14.59 3.40
CA GLY A 75 -3.92 13.52 3.95
C GLY A 75 -3.43 12.57 2.87
N LEU A 76 -2.47 12.99 2.05
CA LEU A 76 -1.86 12.15 1.01
C LEU A 76 -0.85 11.15 1.57
N TYR A 77 -0.26 11.46 2.71
CA TYR A 77 0.74 10.62 3.38
C TYR A 77 0.06 9.60 4.30
N THR A 78 -0.57 8.61 3.71
CA THR A 78 -1.10 7.46 4.45
C THR A 78 -0.09 6.33 4.39
N ALA A 79 0.19 5.69 5.53
CA ALA A 79 1.07 4.54 5.57
C ALA A 79 0.61 3.46 4.57
N THR A 80 1.49 3.10 3.66
CA THR A 80 1.22 2.09 2.63
C THR A 80 1.37 0.68 3.20
N PRO A 81 0.80 -0.36 2.57
CA PRO A 81 1.06 -1.74 2.97
C PRO A 81 2.57 -2.09 2.99
N MET A 82 3.38 -1.43 2.16
CA MET A 82 4.83 -1.61 2.17
C MET A 82 5.51 -1.01 3.39
N ASP A 83 5.02 0.12 3.87
CA ASP A 83 5.55 0.73 5.10
C ASP A 83 5.28 -0.18 6.29
N PHE A 84 4.07 -0.74 6.38
CA PHE A 84 3.76 -1.76 7.38
C PHE A 84 4.64 -2.99 7.24
N LEU A 85 4.92 -3.47 6.02
CA LEU A 85 5.80 -4.61 5.79
C LEU A 85 7.20 -4.33 6.32
N ASN A 86 7.77 -3.18 6.01
CA ASN A 86 9.10 -2.81 6.47
C ASN A 86 9.17 -2.68 7.99
N ILE A 87 8.17 -2.03 8.60
CA ILE A 87 8.10 -1.85 10.05
C ILE A 87 7.96 -3.20 10.76
N PHE A 88 6.97 -4.01 10.38
CA PHE A 88 6.71 -5.29 11.03
C PHE A 88 7.84 -6.30 10.82
N HIS A 89 8.45 -6.32 9.64
CA HIS A 89 9.64 -7.12 9.39
C HIS A 89 10.80 -6.70 10.29
N ALA A 90 11.08 -5.38 10.40
CA ALA A 90 12.11 -4.89 11.31
C ALA A 90 11.83 -5.25 12.77
N MET A 91 10.57 -5.17 13.22
CA MET A 91 10.16 -5.57 14.58
C MET A 91 10.38 -7.07 14.83
N VAL A 92 10.08 -7.94 13.86
CA VAL A 92 10.35 -9.38 13.95
C VAL A 92 11.85 -9.64 13.99
N MET A 93 12.64 -8.95 13.17
CA MET A 93 14.09 -9.12 13.12
C MET A 93 14.78 -8.61 14.39
N SER A 94 14.30 -7.53 15.02
CA SER A 94 14.83 -7.02 16.28
C SER A 94 14.59 -7.94 17.47
N ASN A 95 13.50 -8.69 17.46
CA ASN A 95 13.20 -9.72 18.46
C ASN A 95 13.90 -11.07 18.17
N GLY A 96 14.72 -11.11 17.14
CA GLY A 96 15.34 -12.30 16.55
C GLY A 96 16.26 -13.17 17.44
N PRO A 97 16.90 -12.69 18.52
CA PRO A 97 17.71 -13.58 19.36
C PRO A 97 16.91 -14.68 20.04
N GLN A 98 15.65 -14.44 20.36
CA GLN A 98 14.76 -15.42 20.99
C GLN A 98 14.09 -16.38 19.98
N LEU A 99 14.01 -15.99 18.71
CA LEU A 99 13.45 -16.79 17.63
C LEU A 99 14.48 -17.64 16.87
N ARG A 100 15.78 -17.46 17.18
CA ARG A 100 16.91 -17.97 16.39
C ARG A 100 17.44 -19.37 16.67
N PRO A 101 17.09 -20.15 17.67
CA PRO A 101 17.59 -21.53 17.67
C PRO A 101 16.87 -22.34 16.58
N GLY A 102 17.34 -22.22 15.32
CA GLY A 102 16.84 -23.00 14.20
C GLY A 102 16.50 -22.28 12.90
N LEU A 103 16.42 -20.94 12.90
CA LEU A 103 16.22 -20.21 11.64
C LEU A 103 17.51 -20.21 10.83
N PRO A 104 17.51 -20.71 9.58
CA PRO A 104 18.65 -20.57 8.70
C PRO A 104 18.94 -19.06 8.54
N GLN A 105 20.23 -18.72 8.59
CA GLN A 105 20.73 -17.34 8.45
C GLN A 105 20.39 -16.84 7.03
N ARG A 106 19.13 -16.47 6.80
CA ARG A 106 18.68 -15.92 5.53
C ARG A 106 19.03 -14.44 5.47
N ASN A 107 19.52 -14.04 4.33
CA ASN A 107 19.77 -12.63 4.03
C ASN A 107 18.44 -11.85 4.20
N PRO A 108 18.38 -10.85 5.12
CA PRO A 108 17.17 -10.08 5.39
C PRO A 108 16.57 -9.44 4.13
N SER A 109 17.42 -8.99 3.22
CA SER A 109 16.98 -8.38 1.95
C SER A 109 16.24 -9.38 1.05
N ARG A 110 16.67 -10.64 1.01
CA ARG A 110 15.96 -11.70 0.25
C ARG A 110 14.61 -12.03 0.87
N GLN A 111 14.52 -11.99 2.19
CA GLN A 111 13.28 -12.22 2.91
C GLN A 111 12.27 -11.09 2.64
N VAL A 112 12.70 -9.84 2.76
CA VAL A 112 11.87 -8.68 2.41
C VAL A 112 11.40 -8.74 0.96
N ALA A 113 12.28 -9.07 0.02
CA ALA A 113 11.93 -9.20 -1.40
C ALA A 113 10.85 -10.28 -1.63
N PHE A 114 10.95 -11.41 -0.93
CA PHE A 114 9.96 -12.48 -1.00
C PHE A 114 8.60 -12.03 -0.43
N LEU A 115 8.59 -11.44 0.76
CA LEU A 115 7.37 -10.92 1.38
C LEU A 115 6.73 -9.79 0.53
N THR A 116 7.55 -8.93 -0.07
CA THR A 116 7.09 -7.90 -1.01
C THR A 116 6.37 -8.51 -2.21
N LYS A 117 6.91 -9.59 -2.77
CA LYS A 117 6.27 -10.28 -3.90
C LYS A 117 4.92 -10.89 -3.49
N GLN A 118 4.84 -11.51 -2.31
CA GLN A 118 3.56 -12.01 -1.79
C GLN A 118 2.55 -10.88 -1.59
N LEU A 119 2.97 -9.77 -0.99
CA LEU A 119 2.12 -8.60 -0.81
C LEU A 119 1.61 -8.05 -2.14
N GLN A 120 2.45 -7.99 -3.17
CA GLN A 120 2.04 -7.58 -4.52
C GLN A 120 0.96 -8.48 -5.09
N HIS A 121 1.06 -9.79 -4.91
CA HIS A 121 0.02 -10.73 -5.35
C HIS A 121 -1.29 -10.53 -4.58
N CYS A 122 -1.22 -10.33 -3.25
CA CYS A 122 -2.41 -10.03 -2.45
C CYS A 122 -3.09 -8.72 -2.90
N MET A 123 -2.29 -7.68 -3.20
CA MET A 123 -2.79 -6.39 -3.68
C MET A 123 -3.38 -6.45 -5.10
N ALA A 124 -3.01 -7.45 -5.90
CA ALA A 124 -3.63 -7.69 -7.21
C ALA A 124 -4.96 -8.45 -7.12
N CYS A 125 -5.25 -9.09 -5.98
CA CYS A 125 -6.47 -9.84 -5.77
C CYS A 125 -7.59 -8.94 -5.25
N HIS A 126 -8.66 -8.76 -6.02
CA HIS A 126 -9.79 -7.89 -5.67
C HIS A 126 -10.44 -8.24 -4.32
N GLN A 127 -10.50 -9.53 -3.97
CA GLN A 127 -11.08 -9.98 -2.70
C GLN A 127 -10.24 -9.56 -1.49
N LEU A 128 -8.92 -9.45 -1.66
CA LEU A 128 -7.98 -9.11 -0.58
C LEU A 128 -7.78 -7.62 -0.41
N VAL A 129 -7.98 -6.82 -1.46
CA VAL A 129 -7.82 -5.35 -1.42
C VAL A 129 -8.80 -4.67 -0.45
N GLN A 130 -9.92 -5.31 -0.12
CA GLN A 130 -10.87 -4.76 0.87
C GLN A 130 -10.35 -4.77 2.31
N PHE A 131 -9.32 -5.56 2.62
CA PHE A 131 -8.72 -5.58 3.95
C PHE A 131 -7.71 -4.44 4.13
N LYS A 132 -7.52 -4.01 5.38
CA LYS A 132 -6.50 -3.01 5.71
C LYS A 132 -5.11 -3.55 5.33
N GLY A 133 -4.26 -2.68 4.77
CA GLY A 133 -2.90 -3.04 4.38
C GLY A 133 -2.08 -3.62 5.53
N SER A 134 -2.22 -3.09 6.75
CA SER A 134 -1.59 -3.63 7.95
C SER A 134 -2.03 -5.06 8.25
N THR A 135 -3.32 -5.38 8.08
CA THR A 135 -3.86 -6.73 8.30
C THR A 135 -3.28 -7.73 7.29
N LEU A 136 -3.24 -7.37 6.01
CA LEU A 136 -2.66 -8.22 4.97
C LEU A 136 -1.19 -8.51 5.26
N VAL A 137 -0.44 -7.51 5.67
CA VAL A 137 0.98 -7.67 6.02
C VAL A 137 1.17 -8.56 7.23
N LEU A 138 0.36 -8.40 8.28
CA LEU A 138 0.41 -9.27 9.46
C LEU A 138 0.17 -10.73 9.08
N VAL A 139 -0.84 -11.00 8.26
CA VAL A 139 -1.14 -12.36 7.80
C VAL A 139 0.04 -12.94 7.00
N ILE A 140 0.61 -12.19 6.08
CA ILE A 140 1.76 -12.63 5.26
C ILE A 140 2.97 -12.97 6.17
N ILE A 141 3.28 -12.10 7.13
CA ILE A 141 4.40 -12.33 8.07
C ILE A 141 4.10 -13.54 8.96
N THR A 142 2.88 -13.68 9.45
CA THR A 142 2.46 -14.82 10.28
C THR A 142 2.64 -16.13 9.55
N LEU A 143 2.14 -16.24 8.31
CA LEU A 143 2.27 -17.45 7.49
C LEU A 143 3.74 -17.78 7.20
N GLU A 144 4.59 -16.78 6.96
CA GLU A 144 6.01 -17.02 6.73
C GLU A 144 6.72 -17.48 8.03
N LEU A 145 6.38 -16.91 9.19
CA LEU A 145 6.92 -17.33 10.46
C LEU A 145 6.47 -18.74 10.84
N GLU A 146 5.20 -19.08 10.65
CA GLU A 146 4.67 -20.42 10.85
C GLU A 146 5.43 -21.45 10.01
N ARG A 147 5.73 -21.12 8.76
CA ARG A 147 6.51 -21.99 7.87
C ARG A 147 7.96 -22.16 8.30
N LEU A 148 8.55 -21.15 8.95
CA LEU A 148 9.97 -21.12 9.28
C LEU A 148 10.29 -21.68 10.68
N THR A 149 9.38 -21.57 11.63
CA THR A 149 9.64 -21.96 13.02
C THR A 149 8.39 -22.46 13.72
N PRO A 150 8.44 -23.59 14.44
CA PRO A 150 7.32 -24.03 15.26
C PRO A 150 7.01 -23.10 16.45
N ALA A 151 7.96 -22.25 16.84
CA ALA A 151 7.81 -21.29 17.93
C ALA A 151 7.38 -19.89 17.44
N TRP A 152 6.59 -19.79 16.38
CA TRP A 152 6.15 -18.53 15.77
C TRP A 152 5.14 -17.75 16.63
N LEU A 153 4.33 -18.43 17.44
CA LEU A 153 3.20 -17.84 18.16
C LEU A 153 3.61 -16.72 19.13
N PRO A 154 4.65 -16.85 19.98
CA PRO A 154 5.09 -15.75 20.86
C PRO A 154 5.53 -14.51 20.10
N ALA A 155 6.21 -14.67 18.96
CA ALA A 155 6.66 -13.55 18.14
C ALA A 155 5.50 -12.76 17.54
N ILE A 156 4.49 -13.45 17.05
CA ILE A 156 3.29 -12.80 16.51
C ILE A 156 2.47 -12.16 17.63
N THR A 157 2.35 -12.78 18.78
CA THR A 157 1.65 -12.20 19.93
C THR A 157 2.31 -10.89 20.37
N ASP A 158 3.64 -10.83 20.42
CA ASP A 158 4.38 -9.62 20.74
C ASP A 158 4.23 -8.55 19.64
N LEU A 159 4.27 -8.96 18.37
CA LEU A 159 4.02 -8.06 17.24
C LEU A 159 2.62 -7.44 17.29
N LEU A 160 1.59 -8.24 17.54
CA LEU A 160 0.20 -7.77 17.67
C LEU A 160 0.04 -6.77 18.82
N LYS A 161 0.65 -7.06 19.98
CA LYS A 161 0.64 -6.13 21.13
C LYS A 161 1.31 -4.80 20.78
N LYS A 162 2.47 -4.83 20.13
CA LYS A 162 3.23 -3.63 19.75
C LYS A 162 2.53 -2.85 18.63
N ALA A 163 1.88 -3.53 17.70
CA ALA A 163 1.14 -2.91 16.61
C ALA A 163 -0.20 -2.30 17.07
N GLN A 164 -0.62 -2.51 18.33
CA GLN A 164 -1.93 -2.08 18.85
C GLN A 164 -3.10 -2.49 17.95
N VAL A 165 -2.94 -3.59 17.24
CA VAL A 165 -4.02 -4.16 16.44
C VAL A 165 -4.96 -4.85 17.42
N GLY A 166 -6.05 -4.15 17.77
CA GLY A 166 -7.12 -4.73 18.57
C GLY A 166 -7.68 -5.98 17.86
N ILE A 167 -7.74 -7.05 18.60
CA ILE A 167 -8.47 -8.27 18.23
C ILE A 167 -9.97 -7.98 18.40
#